data_924d620b2aa60eb7680c6290a7c6ab9d
#
_entry.id   924d620b2aa60eb7680c6290a7c6ab9d
#
_cell.length_a   1.000
_cell.length_b   1.000
_cell.length_c   1.000
_cell.angle_alpha   90.00
_cell.angle_beta   90.00
_cell.angle_gamma   90.00
#
_symmetry.space_group_name_H-M   'P 1'
#
loop_
_entity.id
_entity.type
_entity.pdbx_description
1 polymer ?
#
loop_
_entity_poly.entity_id
_entity_poly.type
_entity_poly.pdbx_seq_one_letter_code
_entity_poly.pdbx_strand_id
1 'polypeptide(L)'
;MRKDYYNPMRNLAIIVPFLAATLFSDGPAAQQPPTTLKAAALESHEGVTISAQPWTDAATYKAKFPKKSPLAAGVVAIDTIIRNDSDDSMKVDLEQIRLNVAVSEDNRQALRSLTAEDVADVATESRKKDPTASRRSPIPIPTGPKTGRDKHWTEMQKAAAEAAIASSIVAPHHSVEGLLYFDLQGQFDLLSTAHLYIPDVRALEKNHPLVYFEIDLSRPGAR
;
A
#
# COMPACT_ATOMS: atom_id res chain seq x y z
N MET A 1 -50.66 38.48 68.79
CA MET A 1 -52.09 38.11 68.52
C MET A 1 -52.14 37.21 67.27
N ARG A 2 -52.74 35.99 67.46
CA ARG A 2 -53.24 35.05 66.47
C ARG A 2 -52.24 34.48 65.42
N LYS A 3 -52.07 33.29 65.42
CA LYS A 3 -52.75 31.96 65.38
C LYS A 3 -52.30 31.24 64.13
N ASP A 4 -51.61 30.12 64.36
CA ASP A 4 -51.89 28.78 63.91
C ASP A 4 -52.48 28.61 62.49
N TYR A 5 -51.84 27.80 61.69
CA TYR A 5 -52.47 26.55 61.18
C TYR A 5 -51.44 25.60 60.63
N TYR A 6 -51.37 24.53 61.29
CA TYR A 6 -50.81 23.23 61.00
C TYR A 6 -51.51 22.60 59.76
N ASN A 7 -50.76 22.03 58.81
CA ASN A 7 -51.32 20.93 58.04
C ASN A 7 -50.22 20.01 57.59
N PRO A 8 -50.22 18.73 58.01
CA PRO A 8 -49.30 17.74 57.59
C PRO A 8 -49.93 16.92 56.41
N MET A 9 -49.38 16.96 55.27
CA MET A 9 -49.64 15.87 54.25
C MET A 9 -48.37 15.17 53.85
N ARG A 10 -48.31 14.00 54.40
CA ARG A 10 -47.50 12.86 54.00
C ARG A 10 -47.61 12.67 52.44
N ASN A 11 -46.54 12.87 51.74
CA ASN A 11 -46.39 12.23 50.46
C ASN A 11 -45.18 11.31 50.52
N LEU A 12 -45.54 10.06 50.61
CA LEU A 12 -44.68 8.89 50.55
C LEU A 12 -44.16 8.79 49.10
N ALA A 13 -42.94 9.29 48.85
CA ALA A 13 -42.27 9.10 47.55
C ALA A 13 -41.55 7.75 47.60
N ILE A 14 -42.13 6.80 46.89
CA ILE A 14 -41.53 5.53 46.61
C ILE A 14 -40.29 5.76 45.72
N ILE A 15 -39.11 5.57 46.30
CA ILE A 15 -37.84 5.55 45.56
C ILE A 15 -37.74 4.15 44.94
N VAL A 16 -38.02 4.07 43.67
CA VAL A 16 -37.69 2.88 42.82
C VAL A 16 -36.23 2.99 42.44
N PRO A 17 -35.35 2.09 42.91
CA PRO A 17 -33.99 2.04 42.37
C PRO A 17 -34.05 1.55 40.95
N PHE A 18 -33.79 2.47 39.99
CA PHE A 18 -33.56 2.11 38.61
C PHE A 18 -32.18 1.46 38.53
N LEU A 19 -32.17 0.14 38.56
CA LEU A 19 -30.98 -0.66 38.32
C LEU A 19 -30.66 -0.56 36.83
N ALA A 20 -29.82 0.40 36.47
CA ALA A 20 -29.27 0.50 35.12
C ALA A 20 -28.28 -0.65 34.90
N ALA A 21 -28.78 -1.76 34.37
CA ALA A 21 -27.96 -2.82 33.82
C ALA A 21 -27.28 -2.24 32.56
N THR A 22 -26.05 -1.78 32.69
CA THR A 22 -25.17 -1.54 31.54
C THR A 22 -24.81 -2.88 30.93
N LEU A 23 -25.57 -3.29 29.92
CA LEU A 23 -25.17 -4.33 29.01
C LEU A 23 -23.96 -3.80 28.25
N PHE A 24 -22.76 -4.15 28.70
CA PHE A 24 -21.57 -4.13 27.86
C PHE A 24 -21.83 -5.12 26.72
N SER A 25 -22.30 -4.57 25.61
CA SER A 25 -22.33 -5.30 24.34
C SER A 25 -20.89 -5.44 23.92
N ASP A 26 -20.26 -6.56 24.29
CA ASP A 26 -19.09 -7.06 23.57
C ASP A 26 -19.56 -7.34 22.13
N GLY A 27 -19.55 -6.28 21.33
CA GLY A 27 -19.69 -6.43 19.89
C GLY A 27 -18.56 -7.34 19.43
N PRO A 28 -18.82 -8.39 18.65
CA PRO A 28 -17.76 -9.18 18.08
C PRO A 28 -16.84 -8.20 17.36
N ALA A 29 -15.55 -8.16 17.77
CA ALA A 29 -14.50 -7.49 17.03
C ALA A 29 -14.71 -7.90 15.57
N ALA A 30 -14.97 -6.92 14.71
CA ALA A 30 -15.16 -7.16 13.29
C ALA A 30 -13.85 -7.81 12.81
N GLN A 31 -13.85 -9.14 12.76
CA GLN A 31 -12.80 -9.89 12.09
C GLN A 31 -12.82 -9.38 10.66
N GLN A 32 -11.81 -8.60 10.30
CA GLN A 32 -11.59 -8.27 8.90
C GLN A 32 -11.61 -9.60 8.13
N PRO A 33 -12.43 -9.70 7.06
CA PRO A 33 -12.48 -10.93 6.28
C PRO A 33 -11.04 -11.25 5.88
N PRO A 34 -10.61 -12.53 6.00
CA PRO A 34 -9.27 -12.91 5.61
C PRO A 34 -9.07 -12.43 4.18
N THR A 35 -8.14 -11.50 3.97
CA THR A 35 -7.76 -11.04 2.64
C THR A 35 -7.38 -12.30 1.89
N THR A 36 -8.20 -12.71 0.93
CA THR A 36 -7.97 -13.92 0.14
C THR A 36 -6.69 -13.66 -0.62
N LEU A 37 -5.59 -14.27 -0.18
CA LEU A 37 -4.32 -14.25 -0.88
C LEU A 37 -4.58 -14.90 -2.24
N LYS A 38 -4.90 -14.05 -3.23
CA LYS A 38 -5.05 -14.44 -4.63
C LYS A 38 -3.73 -15.09 -5.03
N ALA A 39 -3.73 -16.03 -5.97
CA ALA A 39 -2.57 -16.84 -6.41
C ALA A 39 -1.30 -15.98 -6.68
N ALA A 40 -0.75 -15.42 -5.64
CA ALA A 40 0.44 -14.60 -5.58
C ALA A 40 1.61 -15.49 -5.14
N ALA A 41 2.80 -15.21 -5.61
CA ALA A 41 4.01 -15.79 -5.04
C ALA A 41 4.09 -15.39 -3.56
N LEU A 42 4.46 -16.30 -2.69
CA LEU A 42 4.54 -16.02 -1.26
C LEU A 42 5.74 -16.70 -0.60
N GLU A 43 6.24 -16.08 0.44
CA GLU A 43 7.28 -16.62 1.32
C GLU A 43 6.91 -16.33 2.78
N SER A 44 7.23 -17.26 3.70
CA SER A 44 6.89 -17.12 5.11
C SER A 44 8.05 -17.59 5.99
N HIS A 45 8.47 -16.70 6.92
CA HIS A 45 9.50 -16.95 7.92
C HIS A 45 9.13 -16.30 9.24
N GLU A 46 9.42 -16.94 10.37
CA GLU A 46 9.34 -16.39 11.73
C GLU A 46 8.04 -15.63 12.05
N GLY A 47 6.89 -16.16 11.55
CA GLY A 47 5.58 -15.51 11.77
C GLY A 47 5.29 -14.34 10.84
N VAL A 48 6.15 -14.04 9.86
CA VAL A 48 5.89 -13.06 8.82
C VAL A 48 5.64 -13.76 7.49
N THR A 49 4.56 -13.41 6.80
CA THR A 49 4.24 -13.91 5.47
C THR A 49 4.16 -12.72 4.51
N ILE A 50 4.92 -12.79 3.44
CA ILE A 50 4.90 -11.79 2.37
C ILE A 50 4.42 -12.44 1.10
N SER A 51 3.41 -11.84 0.46
CA SER A 51 2.95 -12.23 -0.86
C SER A 51 3.12 -11.09 -1.85
N ALA A 52 3.45 -11.43 -3.09
CA ALA A 52 3.70 -10.46 -4.14
C ALA A 52 3.12 -10.93 -5.46
N GLN A 53 2.46 -10.02 -6.19
CA GLN A 53 1.89 -10.28 -7.51
C GLN A 53 2.16 -9.10 -8.44
N PRO A 54 2.89 -9.30 -9.55
CA PRO A 54 3.07 -8.24 -10.54
C PRO A 54 1.78 -7.97 -11.31
N TRP A 55 1.47 -6.70 -11.53
CA TRP A 55 0.38 -6.28 -12.39
C TRP A 55 0.90 -6.15 -13.82
N THR A 56 0.44 -7.03 -14.69
CA THR A 56 0.88 -7.09 -16.10
C THR A 56 -0.18 -6.65 -17.09
N ASP A 57 -1.45 -6.52 -16.65
CA ASP A 57 -2.56 -6.14 -17.50
C ASP A 57 -3.06 -4.72 -17.25
N ALA A 58 -3.45 -4.00 -18.30
CA ALA A 58 -3.91 -2.63 -18.23
C ALA A 58 -5.26 -2.47 -17.49
N ALA A 59 -6.09 -3.52 -17.41
CA ALA A 59 -7.38 -3.47 -16.76
C ALA A 59 -7.23 -3.37 -15.25
N THR A 60 -6.28 -4.12 -14.69
CA THR A 60 -5.93 -4.07 -13.26
C THR A 60 -5.48 -2.66 -12.84
N TYR A 61 -4.64 -2.03 -13.65
CA TYR A 61 -4.20 -0.65 -13.37
C TYR A 61 -5.34 0.36 -13.40
N LYS A 62 -6.34 0.17 -14.26
CA LYS A 62 -7.41 1.15 -14.49
C LYS A 62 -8.21 1.46 -13.21
N ALA A 63 -8.28 0.53 -12.27
CA ALA A 63 -8.97 0.73 -10.99
C ALA A 63 -8.28 1.78 -10.11
N LYS A 64 -6.95 1.79 -10.06
CA LYS A 64 -6.16 2.72 -9.26
C LYS A 64 -5.66 3.94 -10.07
N PHE A 65 -5.47 3.78 -11.37
CA PHE A 65 -4.95 4.78 -12.31
C PHE A 65 -5.94 5.03 -13.45
N PRO A 66 -7.12 5.65 -13.19
CA PRO A 66 -8.19 5.75 -14.17
C PRO A 66 -7.84 6.61 -15.39
N LYS A 67 -6.90 7.56 -15.26
CA LYS A 67 -6.53 8.50 -16.33
C LYS A 67 -5.33 8.03 -17.13
N LYS A 68 -4.30 7.51 -16.50
CA LYS A 68 -3.07 7.07 -17.14
C LYS A 68 -2.40 6.00 -16.27
N SER A 69 -2.03 4.90 -16.88
CA SER A 69 -1.32 3.81 -16.20
C SER A 69 0.18 4.05 -16.20
N PRO A 70 0.92 3.84 -15.09
CA PRO A 70 2.37 3.82 -15.08
C PRO A 70 2.95 2.70 -15.94
N LEU A 71 2.19 1.62 -16.19
CA LEU A 71 2.59 0.54 -17.08
C LEU A 71 2.94 1.04 -18.49
N ALA A 72 2.19 2.00 -19.04
CA ALA A 72 2.44 2.59 -20.34
C ALA A 72 3.77 3.38 -20.41
N ALA A 73 4.34 3.73 -19.25
CA ALA A 73 5.63 4.39 -19.14
C ALA A 73 6.79 3.42 -18.86
N GLY A 74 6.51 2.11 -18.80
CA GLY A 74 7.51 1.09 -18.52
C GLY A 74 7.64 0.71 -17.04
N VAL A 75 6.79 1.27 -16.17
CA VAL A 75 6.80 0.99 -14.73
C VAL A 75 5.84 -0.15 -14.41
N VAL A 76 6.35 -1.20 -13.77
CA VAL A 76 5.53 -2.28 -13.22
C VAL A 76 5.16 -1.96 -11.76
N ALA A 77 3.92 -2.26 -11.39
CA ALA A 77 3.48 -2.29 -10.01
C ALA A 77 3.41 -3.74 -9.52
N ILE A 78 3.91 -3.99 -8.32
CA ILE A 78 3.84 -5.28 -7.65
C ILE A 78 2.90 -5.11 -6.44
N ASP A 79 1.76 -5.78 -6.49
CA ASP A 79 0.80 -5.85 -5.39
C ASP A 79 1.40 -6.71 -4.29
N THR A 80 1.64 -6.11 -3.14
CA THR A 80 2.38 -6.73 -2.04
C THR A 80 1.56 -6.68 -0.78
N ILE A 81 1.43 -7.83 -0.11
CA ILE A 81 0.79 -7.96 1.19
C ILE A 81 1.84 -8.49 2.17
N ILE A 82 2.05 -7.77 3.26
CA ILE A 82 2.93 -8.16 4.36
C ILE A 82 2.05 -8.45 5.56
N ARG A 83 1.98 -9.71 5.98
CA ARG A 83 1.21 -10.17 7.12
C ARG A 83 2.13 -10.56 8.25
N ASN A 84 1.84 -10.07 9.42
CA ASN A 84 2.55 -10.37 10.65
C ASN A 84 1.64 -11.23 11.54
N ASP A 85 1.96 -12.50 11.69
CA ASP A 85 1.24 -13.44 12.55
C ASP A 85 1.93 -13.60 13.93
N SER A 86 2.99 -12.81 14.20
CA SER A 86 3.72 -12.83 15.48
C SER A 86 3.13 -11.86 16.50
N ASP A 87 3.59 -11.97 17.74
CA ASP A 87 3.22 -11.08 18.85
C ASP A 87 4.03 -9.77 18.88
N ASP A 88 5.09 -9.65 18.08
CA ASP A 88 5.96 -8.47 18.01
C ASP A 88 5.56 -7.59 16.81
N SER A 89 5.72 -6.27 16.92
CA SER A 89 5.58 -5.38 15.76
C SER A 89 6.77 -5.56 14.82
N MET A 90 6.51 -5.63 13.51
CA MET A 90 7.53 -5.79 12.49
C MET A 90 7.78 -4.49 11.74
N LYS A 91 9.04 -4.13 11.57
CA LYS A 91 9.47 -3.04 10.69
C LYS A 91 10.06 -3.62 9.41
N VAL A 92 9.62 -3.10 8.27
CA VAL A 92 10.15 -3.42 6.94
C VAL A 92 10.79 -2.15 6.36
N ASP A 93 12.02 -2.24 5.91
CA ASP A 93 12.67 -1.12 5.21
C ASP A 93 12.27 -1.13 3.73
N LEU A 94 11.23 -0.34 3.40
CA LEU A 94 10.67 -0.27 2.04
C LEU A 94 11.67 0.30 1.03
N GLU A 95 12.63 1.12 1.46
CA GLU A 95 13.65 1.73 0.58
C GLU A 95 14.73 0.72 0.16
N GLN A 96 14.94 -0.31 0.98
CA GLN A 96 15.90 -1.37 0.72
C GLN A 96 15.33 -2.50 -0.17
N ILE A 97 14.03 -2.50 -0.46
CA ILE A 97 13.42 -3.49 -1.32
C ILE A 97 13.98 -3.38 -2.73
N ARG A 98 14.30 -4.52 -3.34
CA ARG A 98 14.85 -4.61 -4.70
C ARG A 98 14.06 -5.62 -5.53
N LEU A 99 13.95 -5.35 -6.82
CA LEU A 99 13.51 -6.32 -7.81
C LEU A 99 14.76 -6.82 -8.55
N ASN A 100 15.13 -8.06 -8.28
CA ASN A 100 16.25 -8.72 -8.94
C ASN A 100 15.74 -9.36 -10.25
N VAL A 101 16.30 -8.99 -11.39
CA VAL A 101 15.94 -9.50 -12.70
C VAL A 101 17.18 -10.02 -13.43
N ALA A 102 17.04 -11.10 -14.19
CA ALA A 102 18.12 -11.59 -15.06
C ALA A 102 17.96 -10.96 -16.45
N VAL A 103 18.90 -10.10 -16.82
CA VAL A 103 18.96 -9.48 -18.16
C VAL A 103 19.60 -10.43 -19.18
N SER A 104 20.51 -11.29 -18.71
CA SER A 104 21.11 -12.41 -19.44
C SER A 104 21.52 -13.49 -18.46
N GLU A 105 22.02 -14.65 -18.97
CA GLU A 105 22.46 -15.77 -18.10
C GLU A 105 23.47 -15.34 -17.04
N ASP A 106 24.38 -14.40 -17.38
CA ASP A 106 25.45 -13.93 -16.49
C ASP A 106 25.20 -12.53 -15.91
N ASN A 107 24.10 -11.85 -16.28
CA ASN A 107 23.86 -10.47 -15.85
C ASN A 107 22.54 -10.34 -15.11
N ARG A 108 22.63 -10.12 -13.80
CA ARG A 108 21.50 -9.80 -12.94
C ARG A 108 21.55 -8.35 -12.54
N GLN A 109 20.38 -7.70 -12.55
CA GLN A 109 20.22 -6.33 -12.09
C GLN A 109 19.30 -6.29 -10.87
N ALA A 110 19.68 -5.47 -9.89
CA ALA A 110 18.85 -5.15 -8.73
C ALA A 110 18.24 -3.76 -8.94
N LEU A 111 16.96 -3.71 -9.27
CA LEU A 111 16.22 -2.47 -9.46
C LEU A 111 15.71 -1.98 -8.10
N ARG A 112 15.88 -0.69 -7.81
CA ARG A 112 15.31 -0.07 -6.61
C ARG A 112 13.81 0.14 -6.77
N SER A 113 13.08 0.11 -5.66
CA SER A 113 11.69 0.56 -5.64
C SER A 113 11.62 2.06 -5.94
N LEU A 114 10.62 2.46 -6.72
CA LEU A 114 10.34 3.85 -7.05
C LEU A 114 9.41 4.46 -6.01
N THR A 115 9.66 5.71 -5.65
CA THR A 115 8.71 6.52 -4.90
C THR A 115 7.55 6.95 -5.80
N ALA A 116 6.45 7.41 -5.22
CA ALA A 116 5.33 7.97 -5.99
C ALA A 116 5.76 9.17 -6.88
N GLU A 117 6.76 9.91 -6.44
CA GLU A 117 7.37 11.02 -7.18
C GLU A 117 8.16 10.50 -8.39
N ASP A 118 9.03 9.49 -8.19
CA ASP A 118 9.75 8.83 -9.28
C ASP A 118 8.79 8.28 -10.36
N VAL A 119 7.67 7.64 -9.92
CA VAL A 119 6.65 7.12 -10.85
C VAL A 119 6.05 8.24 -11.70
N ALA A 120 5.74 9.39 -11.07
CA ALA A 120 5.19 10.54 -11.79
C ALA A 120 6.21 11.14 -12.77
N ASP A 121 7.48 11.21 -12.40
CA ASP A 121 8.56 11.69 -13.25
C ASP A 121 8.74 10.80 -14.48
N VAL A 122 8.88 9.48 -14.30
CA VAL A 122 8.99 8.51 -15.41
C VAL A 122 7.77 8.59 -16.33
N ALA A 123 6.55 8.63 -15.78
CA ALA A 123 5.32 8.70 -16.57
C ALA A 123 5.22 10.01 -17.39
N THR A 124 5.78 11.11 -16.89
CA THR A 124 5.75 12.42 -17.56
C THR A 124 6.86 12.55 -18.59
N GLU A 125 8.06 12.05 -18.30
CA GLU A 125 9.19 12.06 -19.23
C GLU A 125 8.96 11.17 -20.45
N SER A 126 8.34 9.98 -20.28
CA SER A 126 7.93 9.10 -21.37
C SER A 126 7.00 9.80 -22.36
N ARG A 127 6.15 10.72 -21.88
CA ARG A 127 5.27 11.53 -22.73
C ARG A 127 6.05 12.56 -23.58
N LYS A 128 7.17 13.09 -23.07
CA LYS A 128 8.02 14.05 -23.81
C LYS A 128 8.80 13.36 -24.94
N LYS A 129 9.07 12.05 -24.81
CA LYS A 129 9.79 11.25 -25.81
C LYS A 129 8.88 10.71 -26.92
N ASP A 130 7.56 10.85 -26.84
CA ASP A 130 6.62 10.43 -27.87
C ASP A 130 6.66 11.39 -29.05
N PRO A 131 7.23 10.99 -30.22
CA PRO A 131 7.38 11.89 -31.39
C PRO A 131 6.05 12.26 -32.03
N THR A 132 4.96 11.53 -31.73
CA THR A 132 3.63 11.83 -32.27
C THR A 132 2.91 12.92 -31.50
N ALA A 133 3.30 13.19 -30.24
CA ALA A 133 2.74 14.26 -29.41
C ALA A 133 3.20 15.66 -29.83
N SER A 134 4.27 15.76 -30.64
CA SER A 134 4.95 17.02 -31.01
C SER A 134 4.39 17.72 -32.26
N ARG A 135 3.39 17.17 -32.96
CA ARG A 135 2.95 17.66 -34.28
C ARG A 135 1.76 18.61 -34.31
N ARG A 136 1.41 19.30 -33.21
CA ARG A 136 0.33 20.32 -33.27
C ARG A 136 0.64 21.55 -32.46
N SER A 137 1.51 22.44 -33.00
CA SER A 137 1.36 23.89 -32.89
C SER A 137 2.40 24.61 -33.71
N PRO A 138 2.00 25.30 -34.80
CA PRO A 138 2.90 26.10 -35.60
C PRO A 138 3.06 27.53 -35.06
N ILE A 139 2.57 27.88 -33.90
CA ILE A 139 2.69 29.20 -33.31
C ILE A 139 3.53 29.12 -32.04
N PRO A 140 4.76 29.70 -32.01
CA PRO A 140 5.51 29.83 -30.78
C PRO A 140 4.86 30.90 -29.90
N ILE A 141 3.96 30.48 -29.01
CA ILE A 141 3.53 31.34 -27.91
C ILE A 141 4.71 31.35 -26.92
N PRO A 142 5.26 32.51 -26.54
CA PRO A 142 6.30 32.56 -25.52
C PRO A 142 5.68 32.16 -24.19
N THR A 143 5.73 30.87 -23.90
CA THR A 143 5.44 30.38 -22.58
C THR A 143 6.66 30.65 -21.73
N GLY A 144 6.53 31.58 -20.78
CA GLY A 144 7.52 31.80 -19.73
C GLY A 144 7.93 30.48 -19.07
N PRO A 145 9.03 30.42 -18.32
CA PRO A 145 9.53 29.18 -17.73
C PRO A 145 8.42 28.52 -16.94
N LYS A 146 7.94 27.38 -17.43
CA LYS A 146 6.98 26.53 -16.70
C LYS A 146 7.73 25.87 -15.54
N THR A 147 7.89 26.58 -14.44
CA THR A 147 8.45 26.12 -13.19
C THR A 147 7.38 25.43 -12.33
N GLY A 148 6.49 24.67 -12.92
CA GLY A 148 5.45 23.91 -12.19
C GLY A 148 5.28 22.52 -12.77
N ARG A 149 5.29 21.53 -11.91
CA ARG A 149 4.85 20.17 -12.22
C ARG A 149 3.43 20.25 -12.77
N ASP A 150 3.19 19.68 -13.95
CA ASP A 150 1.90 19.80 -14.61
C ASP A 150 0.81 19.01 -13.84
N LYS A 151 -0.46 19.27 -14.17
CA LYS A 151 -1.59 18.60 -13.53
C LYS A 151 -1.50 17.08 -13.65
N HIS A 152 -0.97 16.56 -14.74
CA HIS A 152 -0.84 15.11 -14.96
C HIS A 152 0.20 14.49 -14.04
N TRP A 153 1.30 15.18 -13.80
CA TRP A 153 2.31 14.78 -12.83
C TRP A 153 1.71 14.69 -11.43
N THR A 154 1.00 15.73 -11.00
CA THR A 154 0.37 15.77 -9.67
C THR A 154 -0.68 14.66 -9.50
N GLU A 155 -1.50 14.42 -10.53
CA GLU A 155 -2.50 13.36 -10.51
C GLU A 155 -1.85 11.96 -10.45
N MET A 156 -0.77 11.73 -11.19
CA MET A 156 -0.02 10.47 -11.17
C MET A 156 0.64 10.25 -9.82
N GLN A 157 1.34 11.25 -9.32
CA GLN A 157 2.02 11.19 -8.01
C GLN A 157 1.02 10.88 -6.89
N LYS A 158 -0.15 11.56 -6.90
CA LYS A 158 -1.20 11.32 -5.92
C LYS A 158 -1.75 9.88 -6.01
N ALA A 159 -2.09 9.41 -7.20
CA ALA A 159 -2.62 8.06 -7.39
C ALA A 159 -1.59 6.99 -7.01
N ALA A 160 -0.30 7.19 -7.32
CA ALA A 160 0.77 6.29 -6.93
C ALA A 160 0.98 6.28 -5.40
N ALA A 161 0.93 7.44 -4.74
CA ALA A 161 1.05 7.54 -3.29
C ALA A 161 -0.12 6.88 -2.55
N GLU A 162 -1.36 7.07 -3.03
CA GLU A 162 -2.56 6.46 -2.45
C GLU A 162 -2.60 4.93 -2.60
N ALA A 163 -1.96 4.40 -3.63
CA ALA A 163 -1.91 2.96 -3.88
C ALA A 163 -0.67 2.28 -3.30
N ALA A 164 0.38 3.01 -2.92
CA ALA A 164 1.60 2.45 -2.34
C ALA A 164 1.37 1.86 -0.94
N ILE A 165 2.30 1.03 -0.48
CA ILE A 165 2.30 0.54 0.91
C ILE A 165 2.36 1.74 1.85
N ALA A 166 1.33 1.89 2.69
CA ALA A 166 1.14 3.07 3.53
C ALA A 166 2.01 3.07 4.79
N SER A 167 2.46 1.92 5.26
CA SER A 167 3.22 1.78 6.50
C SER A 167 4.39 0.82 6.37
N SER A 168 5.53 1.22 6.90
CA SER A 168 6.70 0.36 7.07
C SER A 168 6.65 -0.46 8.37
N ILE A 169 5.63 -0.25 9.21
CA ILE A 169 5.43 -0.99 10.46
C ILE A 169 4.15 -1.79 10.36
N VAL A 170 4.24 -3.08 10.65
CA VAL A 170 3.12 -4.03 10.68
C VAL A 170 2.90 -4.46 12.13
N ALA A 171 1.77 -4.07 12.70
CA ALA A 171 1.42 -4.43 14.07
C ALA A 171 1.24 -5.96 14.23
N PRO A 172 1.32 -6.50 15.46
CA PRO A 172 1.03 -7.90 15.74
C PRO A 172 -0.34 -8.33 15.18
N HIS A 173 -0.39 -9.49 14.54
CA HIS A 173 -1.61 -10.08 13.95
C HIS A 173 -2.35 -9.20 12.93
N HIS A 174 -1.62 -8.25 12.29
CA HIS A 174 -2.15 -7.38 11.25
C HIS A 174 -1.42 -7.59 9.92
N SER A 175 -1.97 -6.99 8.87
CA SER A 175 -1.34 -6.93 7.56
C SER A 175 -1.35 -5.50 7.02
N VAL A 176 -0.36 -5.21 6.20
CA VAL A 176 -0.34 -4.02 5.34
C VAL A 176 -0.31 -4.48 3.90
N GLU A 177 -0.99 -3.73 3.03
CA GLU A 177 -1.04 -4.01 1.59
C GLU A 177 -0.81 -2.74 0.80
N GLY A 178 -0.31 -2.90 -0.40
CA GLY A 178 -0.10 -1.80 -1.34
C GLY A 178 0.84 -2.16 -2.46
N LEU A 179 1.10 -1.18 -3.31
CA LEU A 179 1.92 -1.35 -4.50
C LEU A 179 3.36 -0.93 -4.24
N LEU A 180 4.29 -1.74 -4.74
CA LEU A 180 5.68 -1.39 -4.96
C LEU A 180 5.90 -1.16 -6.45
N TYR A 181 6.66 -0.14 -6.82
CA TYR A 181 6.86 0.26 -8.21
C TYR A 181 8.31 0.04 -8.64
N PHE A 182 8.51 -0.47 -9.87
CA PHE A 182 9.84 -0.68 -10.44
C PHE A 182 9.85 -0.26 -11.91
N ASP A 183 10.90 0.44 -12.33
CA ASP A 183 11.09 0.84 -13.73
C ASP A 183 11.78 -0.30 -14.49
N LEU A 184 11.03 -0.99 -15.33
CA LEU A 184 11.54 -1.99 -16.25
C LEU A 184 11.83 -1.41 -17.65
N GLN A 185 11.64 -0.11 -17.83
CA GLN A 185 11.82 0.58 -19.12
C GLN A 185 11.04 -0.10 -20.27
N GLY A 186 9.89 -0.70 -19.92
CA GLY A 186 9.03 -1.44 -20.86
C GLY A 186 9.47 -2.87 -21.15
N GLN A 187 10.55 -3.37 -20.54
CA GLN A 187 11.05 -4.74 -20.71
C GLN A 187 10.33 -5.70 -19.76
N PHE A 188 9.03 -5.88 -19.95
CA PHE A 188 8.21 -6.69 -19.03
C PHE A 188 8.51 -8.19 -19.07
N ASP A 189 9.20 -8.67 -20.11
CA ASP A 189 9.67 -10.07 -20.20
C ASP A 189 10.62 -10.43 -19.06
N LEU A 190 11.30 -9.44 -18.47
CA LEU A 190 12.19 -9.62 -17.33
C LEU A 190 11.44 -10.13 -16.07
N LEU A 191 10.11 -9.96 -16.02
CA LEU A 191 9.30 -10.50 -14.92
C LEU A 191 9.31 -12.04 -14.87
N SER A 192 9.60 -12.70 -15.97
CA SER A 192 9.72 -14.16 -16.03
C SER A 192 10.92 -14.70 -15.22
N THR A 193 11.84 -13.85 -14.83
CA THR A 193 13.04 -14.19 -14.04
C THR A 193 13.17 -13.31 -12.79
N ALA A 194 12.10 -12.60 -12.45
CA ALA A 194 12.13 -11.60 -11.39
C ALA A 194 11.95 -12.22 -10.00
N HIS A 195 12.74 -11.73 -9.05
CA HIS A 195 12.62 -12.03 -7.64
C HIS A 195 12.46 -10.72 -6.85
N LEU A 196 11.43 -10.64 -6.01
CA LEU A 196 11.29 -9.52 -5.09
C LEU A 196 12.11 -9.81 -3.84
N TYR A 197 13.14 -9.01 -3.60
CA TYR A 197 14.07 -9.14 -2.48
C TYR A 197 13.80 -8.10 -1.41
N ILE A 198 13.57 -8.55 -0.19
CA ILE A 198 13.28 -7.73 1.00
C ILE A 198 14.33 -8.07 2.06
N PRO A 199 15.41 -7.28 2.18
CA PRO A 199 16.58 -7.65 3.00
C PRO A 199 16.42 -7.37 4.49
N ASP A 200 15.63 -6.39 4.87
CA ASP A 200 15.58 -5.91 6.27
C ASP A 200 14.15 -5.91 6.80
N VAL A 201 13.79 -7.02 7.43
CA VAL A 201 12.58 -7.16 8.24
C VAL A 201 13.02 -7.36 9.69
N ARG A 202 12.48 -6.58 10.60
CA ARG A 202 12.99 -6.51 11.97
C ARG A 202 11.86 -6.50 13.00
N ALA A 203 11.94 -7.41 14.00
CA ALA A 203 11.08 -7.35 15.17
C ALA A 203 11.50 -6.18 16.06
N LEU A 204 10.58 -5.21 16.28
CA LEU A 204 10.90 -3.96 16.98
C LEU A 204 11.14 -4.17 18.47
N GLU A 205 10.33 -4.97 19.14
CA GLU A 205 10.36 -5.17 20.58
C GLU A 205 11.66 -5.87 21.01
N LYS A 206 12.13 -6.81 20.19
CA LYS A 206 13.36 -7.57 20.46
C LYS A 206 14.58 -7.02 19.74
N ASN A 207 14.38 -6.02 18.87
CA ASN A 207 15.43 -5.52 17.95
C ASN A 207 16.14 -6.66 17.20
N HIS A 208 15.37 -7.69 16.83
CA HIS A 208 15.88 -8.89 16.17
C HIS A 208 15.65 -8.78 14.66
N PRO A 209 16.70 -8.83 13.83
CA PRO A 209 16.53 -8.91 12.38
C PRO A 209 16.06 -10.33 12.01
N LEU A 210 15.04 -10.40 11.16
CA LEU A 210 14.60 -11.64 10.55
C LEU A 210 15.52 -11.97 9.36
N VAL A 211 15.38 -13.20 8.86
CA VAL A 211 15.99 -13.60 7.58
C VAL A 211 15.34 -12.78 6.45
N TYR A 212 16.12 -12.49 5.39
CA TYR A 212 15.59 -11.83 4.20
C TYR A 212 14.49 -12.66 3.53
N PHE A 213 13.64 -12.01 2.74
CA PHE A 213 12.64 -12.65 1.90
C PHE A 213 13.03 -12.51 0.43
N GLU A 214 12.92 -13.59 -0.35
CA GLU A 214 13.18 -13.62 -1.79
C GLU A 214 12.05 -14.32 -2.53
N ILE A 215 11.06 -13.55 -2.99
CA ILE A 215 9.83 -14.05 -3.58
C ILE A 215 10.00 -14.20 -5.08
N ASP A 216 9.91 -15.43 -5.61
CA ASP A 216 9.97 -15.74 -7.02
C ASP A 216 8.67 -15.32 -7.74
N LEU A 217 8.73 -14.25 -8.52
CA LEU A 217 7.58 -13.71 -9.25
C LEU A 217 7.32 -14.44 -10.59
N SER A 218 8.23 -15.30 -11.02
CA SER A 218 8.07 -16.10 -12.24
C SER A 218 7.01 -17.19 -12.08
N ARG A 219 6.73 -17.59 -10.83
CA ARG A 219 5.78 -18.64 -10.50
C ARG A 219 4.50 -18.01 -9.96
N PRO A 220 3.38 -18.06 -10.68
CA PRO A 220 2.08 -17.79 -10.06
C PRO A 220 1.93 -18.79 -8.91
N GLY A 221 1.60 -18.29 -7.72
CA GLY A 221 1.64 -19.02 -6.46
C GLY A 221 1.17 -20.45 -6.57
N ALA A 222 2.02 -21.38 -6.15
CA ALA A 222 1.64 -22.78 -6.01
C ALA A 222 0.46 -22.89 -5.04
N ARG A 223 -0.63 -23.52 -5.51
CA ARG A 223 -1.79 -23.86 -4.70
C ARG A 223 -1.45 -24.96 -3.72
#